data_8b9a869e0da08a97b3ebf6e30dc2d757
#
_entry.id   8b9a869e0da08a97b3ebf6e30dc2d757
#
_cell.length_a   1.000
_cell.length_b   1.000
_cell.length_c   1.000
_cell.angle_alpha   90.00
_cell.angle_beta   90.00
_cell.angle_gamma   90.00
#
_symmetry.space_group_name_H-M   'P 1'
#
loop_
_entity.id
_entity.type
_entity.pdbx_description
1 polymer ?
#
loop_
_entity_poly.entity_id
_entity_poly.type
_entity_poly.pdbx_seq_one_letter_code
_entity_poly.pdbx_strand_id
1 'polypeptide(L)'
;FRPITDSGDLTVSPSWSPDGTRIAFTSWRSNGLPRIYELNLETGEEKGLQASREGDYFTPAYSPNGRDLAFAVTGGNRSGVFRYDWERDCCLTHLSGGRWDDISPTYSPDGEWMAFNSNRLGTLYPQIYVMPAAGGEADLISPYLYGQEGYYTSPDWSPVADHVAFHGRVSRRGSYQILVADVSDQGRRLRQLTWEGNNEDPSWAPDGRHLVFVGRRDWGTGLMVVDTATGTYRMLLQGFDVRVPDWSPSLGEYGPGSLRLRR
;
A
#
# COMPACT_ATOMS: atom_id res chain seq x y z
N PHE A 1 16.58 3.81 14.78
CA PHE A 1 16.41 3.68 13.34
C PHE A 1 17.66 3.07 12.73
N ARG A 2 17.48 2.12 11.85
CA ARG A 2 18.54 1.58 11.01
C ARG A 2 18.04 1.58 9.56
N PRO A 3 18.73 2.26 8.64
CA PRO A 3 18.49 2.06 7.22
C PRO A 3 18.71 0.60 6.85
N ILE A 4 17.83 0.03 6.03
CA ILE A 4 17.98 -1.32 5.49
C ILE A 4 18.44 -1.31 4.03
N THR A 5 18.34 -0.15 3.37
CA THR A 5 18.90 0.11 2.03
C THR A 5 19.86 1.29 2.14
N ASP A 6 20.98 1.24 1.44
CA ASP A 6 22.05 2.24 1.47
C ASP A 6 22.46 2.76 0.08
N SER A 7 21.65 2.49 -0.95
CA SER A 7 21.95 2.88 -2.34
C SER A 7 22.07 4.39 -2.57
N GLY A 8 21.63 5.21 -1.61
CA GLY A 8 21.59 6.67 -1.75
C GLY A 8 20.47 7.19 -2.65
N ASP A 9 19.74 6.29 -3.31
CA ASP A 9 18.63 6.62 -4.20
C ASP A 9 17.30 6.68 -3.45
N LEU A 10 16.34 7.42 -4.01
CA LEU A 10 14.99 7.43 -3.50
C LEU A 10 14.41 6.02 -3.50
N THR A 11 13.93 5.58 -2.34
CA THR A 11 13.31 4.27 -2.13
C THR A 11 12.03 4.47 -1.34
N VAL A 12 10.90 3.96 -1.85
CA VAL A 12 9.55 4.17 -1.30
C VAL A 12 8.66 2.95 -1.47
N SER A 13 7.48 3.00 -0.87
CA SER A 13 6.42 1.99 -0.99
C SER A 13 6.92 0.58 -0.67
N PRO A 14 7.40 0.35 0.56
CA PRO A 14 7.74 -1.01 0.98
C PRO A 14 6.50 -1.89 1.00
N SER A 15 6.71 -3.20 0.83
CA SER A 15 5.72 -4.25 1.07
C SER A 15 6.42 -5.46 1.64
N TRP A 16 6.01 -5.89 2.82
CA TRP A 16 6.54 -7.07 3.48
C TRP A 16 6.04 -8.35 2.81
N SER A 17 6.94 -9.32 2.66
CA SER A 17 6.52 -10.69 2.36
C SER A 17 5.75 -11.29 3.55
N PRO A 18 4.75 -12.18 3.31
CA PRO A 18 3.92 -12.73 4.39
C PRO A 18 4.72 -13.51 5.45
N ASP A 19 5.87 -14.06 5.08
CA ASP A 19 6.80 -14.76 5.99
C ASP A 19 7.72 -13.81 6.78
N GLY A 20 7.70 -12.50 6.47
CA GLY A 20 8.50 -11.48 7.14
C GLY A 20 10.01 -11.54 6.84
N THR A 21 10.43 -12.31 5.83
CA THR A 21 11.86 -12.48 5.49
C THR A 21 12.32 -11.53 4.38
N ARG A 22 11.39 -10.94 3.63
CA ARG A 22 11.69 -10.11 2.46
C ARG A 22 10.86 -8.82 2.46
N ILE A 23 11.39 -7.79 1.81
CA ILE A 23 10.68 -6.53 1.55
C ILE A 23 10.82 -6.20 0.07
N ALA A 24 9.68 -6.05 -0.61
CA ALA A 24 9.63 -5.45 -1.94
C ALA A 24 9.48 -3.93 -1.82
N PHE A 25 10.06 -3.17 -2.74
CA PHE A 25 9.99 -1.72 -2.72
C PHE A 25 10.22 -1.11 -4.10
N THR A 26 9.82 0.13 -4.28
CA THR A 26 10.13 0.93 -5.46
C THR A 26 11.42 1.72 -5.23
N SER A 27 12.35 1.69 -6.19
CA SER A 27 13.58 2.49 -6.13
C SER A 27 13.97 3.05 -7.50
N TRP A 28 14.60 4.23 -7.49
CA TRP A 28 15.08 4.95 -8.69
C TRP A 28 16.55 4.67 -9.02
N ARG A 29 17.16 3.65 -8.43
CA ARG A 29 18.58 3.29 -8.63
C ARG A 29 18.93 2.83 -10.05
N SER A 30 17.94 2.47 -10.85
CA SER A 30 18.14 2.05 -12.25
C SER A 30 18.01 3.23 -13.21
N ASN A 31 19.09 3.97 -13.42
CA ASN A 31 19.15 5.12 -14.35
C ASN A 31 18.09 6.21 -14.08
N GLY A 32 17.70 6.40 -12.81
CA GLY A 32 16.70 7.37 -12.42
C GLY A 32 15.26 6.98 -12.77
N LEU A 33 15.02 5.73 -13.20
CA LEU A 33 13.70 5.20 -13.48
C LEU A 33 13.22 4.34 -12.30
N PRO A 34 11.95 4.47 -11.88
CA PRO A 34 11.42 3.66 -10.80
C PRO A 34 11.26 2.20 -11.24
N ARG A 35 11.78 1.30 -10.42
CA ARG A 35 11.74 -0.16 -10.60
C ARG A 35 11.42 -0.83 -9.27
N ILE A 36 10.90 -2.06 -9.35
CA ILE A 36 10.65 -2.88 -8.17
C ILE A 36 11.90 -3.70 -7.84
N TYR A 37 12.26 -3.68 -6.58
CA TYR A 37 13.33 -4.48 -5.99
C TYR A 37 12.78 -5.26 -4.79
N GLU A 38 13.42 -6.36 -4.49
CA GLU A 38 13.21 -7.15 -3.28
C GLU A 38 14.53 -7.24 -2.52
N LEU A 39 14.48 -7.02 -1.21
CA LEU A 39 15.60 -7.26 -0.28
C LEU A 39 15.25 -8.47 0.57
N ASN A 40 16.12 -9.47 0.57
CA ASN A 40 16.08 -10.55 1.55
C ASN A 40 16.79 -10.10 2.84
N LEU A 41 16.06 -10.09 3.96
CA LEU A 41 16.54 -9.55 5.23
C LEU A 41 17.52 -10.50 5.95
N GLU A 42 17.50 -11.79 5.60
CA GLU A 42 18.40 -12.78 6.19
C GLU A 42 19.77 -12.80 5.50
N THR A 43 19.76 -12.75 4.15
CA THR A 43 20.98 -12.81 3.33
C THR A 43 21.55 -11.44 3.00
N GLY A 44 20.71 -10.40 3.00
CA GLY A 44 21.05 -9.06 2.53
C GLY A 44 21.10 -8.95 1.00
N GLU A 45 20.69 -9.99 0.27
CA GLU A 45 20.65 -9.99 -1.18
C GLU A 45 19.49 -9.16 -1.71
N GLU A 46 19.75 -8.38 -2.77
CA GLU A 46 18.73 -7.63 -3.49
C GLU A 46 18.51 -8.22 -4.88
N LYS A 47 17.23 -8.36 -5.25
CA LYS A 47 16.79 -8.80 -6.58
C LYS A 47 15.94 -7.72 -7.22
N GLY A 48 16.27 -7.29 -8.45
CA GLY A 48 15.42 -6.41 -9.25
C GLY A 48 14.45 -7.18 -10.12
N LEU A 49 13.24 -6.64 -10.31
CA LEU A 49 12.22 -7.21 -11.20
C LEU A 49 12.73 -7.25 -12.66
N GLN A 50 12.67 -8.41 -13.30
CA GLN A 50 13.10 -8.66 -14.67
C GLN A 50 11.93 -8.69 -15.67
N ALA A 51 10.92 -7.85 -15.47
CA ALA A 51 9.80 -7.81 -16.41
C ALA A 51 10.19 -7.13 -17.73
N SER A 52 9.76 -7.73 -18.83
CA SER A 52 10.11 -7.29 -20.19
C SER A 52 9.31 -6.10 -20.72
N ARG A 53 8.32 -5.63 -19.96
CA ARG A 53 7.48 -4.50 -20.37
C ARG A 53 8.20 -3.18 -20.14
N GLU A 54 8.17 -2.29 -21.12
CA GLU A 54 8.59 -0.90 -20.93
C GLU A 54 7.59 -0.15 -20.04
N GLY A 55 8.09 0.75 -19.18
CA GLY A 55 7.30 1.57 -18.29
C GLY A 55 7.96 1.73 -16.92
N ASP A 56 7.36 2.54 -16.09
CA ASP A 56 7.77 2.79 -14.71
C ASP A 56 6.96 1.88 -13.77
N TYR A 57 7.63 1.31 -12.77
CA TYR A 57 7.06 0.31 -11.87
C TYR A 57 6.97 0.87 -10.46
N PHE A 58 5.75 0.82 -9.86
CA PHE A 58 5.48 1.45 -8.57
C PHE A 58 4.64 0.55 -7.66
N THR A 59 4.68 0.86 -6.36
CA THR A 59 3.75 0.37 -5.33
C THR A 59 3.57 -1.15 -5.35
N PRO A 60 4.64 -1.91 -5.08
CA PRO A 60 4.54 -3.36 -5.00
C PRO A 60 3.67 -3.80 -3.82
N ALA A 61 2.96 -4.91 -3.97
CA ALA A 61 2.22 -5.59 -2.93
C ALA A 61 2.38 -7.11 -3.08
N TYR A 62 2.80 -7.78 -2.02
CA TYR A 62 2.86 -9.23 -2.01
C TYR A 62 1.46 -9.85 -1.95
N SER A 63 1.28 -10.94 -2.68
CA SER A 63 0.15 -11.83 -2.46
C SER A 63 0.28 -12.55 -1.10
N PRO A 64 -0.84 -12.94 -0.45
CA PRO A 64 -0.81 -13.59 0.87
C PRO A 64 -0.02 -14.91 0.91
N ASN A 65 0.14 -15.58 -0.22
CA ASN A 65 0.98 -16.78 -0.34
C ASN A 65 2.46 -16.49 -0.59
N GLY A 66 2.84 -15.19 -0.73
CA GLY A 66 4.23 -14.75 -0.93
C GLY A 66 4.83 -15.05 -2.30
N ARG A 67 4.02 -15.59 -3.24
CA ARG A 67 4.49 -16.06 -4.53
C ARG A 67 4.46 -14.97 -5.59
N ASP A 68 3.39 -14.18 -5.62
CA ASP A 68 3.17 -13.15 -6.61
C ASP A 68 3.42 -11.76 -6.01
N LEU A 69 3.86 -10.83 -6.86
CA LEU A 69 3.82 -9.39 -6.61
C LEU A 69 2.81 -8.74 -7.55
N ALA A 70 1.88 -7.96 -6.99
CA ALA A 70 1.14 -6.98 -7.76
C ALA A 70 1.83 -5.62 -7.67
N PHE A 71 1.75 -4.83 -8.72
CA PHE A 71 2.33 -3.48 -8.77
C PHE A 71 1.70 -2.66 -9.90
N ALA A 72 1.85 -1.35 -9.84
CA ALA A 72 1.45 -0.47 -10.93
C ALA A 72 2.56 -0.36 -11.98
N VAL A 73 2.17 -0.39 -13.25
CA VAL A 73 3.06 -0.09 -14.38
C VAL A 73 2.51 1.09 -15.15
N THR A 74 3.30 2.15 -15.25
CA THR A 74 2.99 3.30 -16.10
C THR A 74 3.62 3.13 -17.47
N GLY A 75 2.81 3.15 -18.52
CA GLY A 75 3.28 3.08 -19.91
C GLY A 75 2.52 4.10 -20.75
N GLY A 76 3.27 5.03 -21.39
CA GLY A 76 2.65 6.18 -22.05
C GLY A 76 1.99 7.13 -21.05
N ASN A 77 0.69 7.42 -21.23
CA ASN A 77 -0.03 8.38 -20.38
C ASN A 77 -0.95 7.70 -19.33
N ARG A 78 -0.73 6.42 -18.99
CA ARG A 78 -1.63 5.66 -18.14
C ARG A 78 -0.91 4.63 -17.31
N SER A 79 -1.49 4.31 -16.16
CA SER A 79 -1.00 3.28 -15.26
C SER A 79 -2.03 2.15 -15.17
N GLY A 80 -1.56 0.91 -15.05
CA GLY A 80 -2.40 -0.25 -14.79
C GLY A 80 -1.79 -1.14 -13.72
N VAL A 81 -2.63 -1.93 -13.06
CA VAL A 81 -2.18 -2.94 -12.09
C VAL A 81 -1.80 -4.21 -12.83
N PHE A 82 -0.62 -4.72 -12.51
CA PHE A 82 -0.07 -5.95 -13.04
C PHE A 82 0.26 -6.90 -11.90
N ARG A 83 0.27 -8.20 -12.21
CA ARG A 83 0.77 -9.27 -11.35
C ARG A 83 1.95 -9.95 -12.04
N TYR A 84 2.95 -10.34 -11.25
CA TYR A 84 4.12 -11.06 -11.68
C TYR A 84 4.37 -12.25 -10.74
N ASP A 85 4.60 -13.44 -11.29
CA ASP A 85 5.02 -14.61 -10.51
C ASP A 85 6.49 -14.42 -10.10
N TRP A 86 6.68 -13.92 -8.89
CA TRP A 86 7.99 -13.57 -8.35
C TRP A 86 8.85 -14.80 -8.05
N GLU A 87 8.19 -15.88 -7.63
CA GLU A 87 8.88 -17.12 -7.32
C GLU A 87 9.47 -17.77 -8.57
N ARG A 88 8.71 -17.79 -9.68
CA ARG A 88 9.17 -18.34 -10.97
C ARG A 88 9.90 -17.34 -11.84
N ASP A 89 9.93 -16.09 -11.44
CA ASP A 89 10.53 -14.96 -12.19
C ASP A 89 9.94 -14.81 -13.61
N CYS A 90 8.62 -14.86 -13.72
CA CYS A 90 7.92 -14.83 -15.00
C CYS A 90 6.48 -14.31 -14.93
N CYS A 91 5.84 -14.34 -16.07
CA CYS A 91 4.40 -14.36 -16.21
C CYS A 91 3.73 -13.04 -15.79
N LEU A 92 4.23 -11.92 -16.35
CA LEU A 92 3.59 -10.61 -16.17
C LEU A 92 2.18 -10.60 -16.77
N THR A 93 1.19 -10.40 -15.92
CA THR A 93 -0.24 -10.40 -16.27
C THR A 93 -0.84 -9.03 -15.97
N HIS A 94 -1.52 -8.42 -16.93
CA HIS A 94 -2.30 -7.20 -16.74
C HIS A 94 -3.64 -7.54 -16.09
N LEU A 95 -3.94 -6.96 -14.93
CA LEU A 95 -5.14 -7.26 -14.15
C LEU A 95 -6.25 -6.22 -14.35
N SER A 96 -5.91 -4.94 -14.27
CA SER A 96 -6.87 -3.85 -14.40
C SER A 96 -6.86 -3.30 -15.82
N GLY A 97 -7.88 -3.65 -16.61
CA GLY A 97 -8.02 -3.16 -17.97
C GLY A 97 -8.59 -1.74 -18.03
N GLY A 98 -8.22 -0.99 -19.08
CA GLY A 98 -8.89 0.28 -19.37
C GLY A 98 -7.99 1.45 -19.69
N ARG A 99 -8.60 2.65 -19.61
CA ARG A 99 -7.99 3.93 -19.97
C ARG A 99 -7.71 4.80 -18.75
N TRP A 100 -7.54 4.19 -17.61
CA TRP A 100 -7.49 4.83 -16.30
C TRP A 100 -6.08 4.75 -15.72
N ASP A 101 -5.84 5.49 -14.67
CA ASP A 101 -4.67 5.32 -13.83
C ASP A 101 -5.06 4.48 -12.61
N ASP A 102 -4.64 3.21 -12.64
CA ASP A 102 -4.85 2.25 -11.57
C ASP A 102 -3.51 1.99 -10.89
N ILE A 103 -3.41 2.34 -9.61
CA ILE A 103 -2.17 2.22 -8.83
C ILE A 103 -2.44 1.77 -7.39
N SER A 104 -1.37 1.49 -6.64
CA SER A 104 -1.39 1.10 -5.23
C SER A 104 -2.27 -0.13 -4.95
N PRO A 105 -1.98 -1.28 -5.57
CA PRO A 105 -2.71 -2.50 -5.29
C PRO A 105 -2.43 -3.00 -3.86
N THR A 106 -3.42 -3.66 -3.26
CA THR A 106 -3.29 -4.45 -2.03
C THR A 106 -4.20 -5.66 -2.10
N TYR A 107 -3.74 -6.81 -1.60
CA TYR A 107 -4.51 -8.06 -1.64
C TYR A 107 -5.40 -8.23 -0.41
N SER A 108 -6.54 -8.90 -0.58
CA SER A 108 -7.29 -9.49 0.54
C SER A 108 -6.50 -10.64 1.18
N PRO A 109 -6.77 -10.97 2.47
CA PRO A 109 -6.00 -12.00 3.19
C PRO A 109 -6.16 -13.42 2.59
N ASP A 110 -7.25 -13.70 1.90
CA ASP A 110 -7.47 -14.95 1.16
C ASP A 110 -6.82 -14.96 -0.23
N GLY A 111 -6.36 -13.80 -0.73
CA GLY A 111 -5.76 -13.64 -2.05
C GLY A 111 -6.75 -13.67 -3.21
N GLU A 112 -8.06 -13.66 -2.93
CA GLU A 112 -9.09 -13.73 -3.98
C GLU A 112 -9.48 -12.35 -4.52
N TRP A 113 -9.25 -11.29 -3.74
CA TRP A 113 -9.59 -9.91 -4.08
C TRP A 113 -8.39 -8.98 -4.00
N MET A 114 -8.56 -7.83 -4.64
CA MET A 114 -7.56 -6.76 -4.66
C MET A 114 -8.25 -5.40 -4.56
N ALA A 115 -7.77 -4.55 -3.65
CA ALA A 115 -8.13 -3.13 -3.64
C ALA A 115 -7.03 -2.30 -4.32
N PHE A 116 -7.42 -1.20 -4.96
CA PHE A 116 -6.50 -0.26 -5.62
C PHE A 116 -7.18 1.10 -5.78
N ASN A 117 -6.42 2.13 -6.04
CA ASN A 117 -7.01 3.42 -6.39
C ASN A 117 -7.01 3.65 -7.90
N SER A 118 -8.07 4.30 -8.38
CA SER A 118 -8.33 4.53 -9.80
C SER A 118 -9.03 5.85 -10.07
N ASN A 119 -8.71 6.49 -11.19
CA ASN A 119 -9.42 7.66 -11.70
C ASN A 119 -10.52 7.32 -12.73
N ARG A 120 -11.01 6.07 -12.75
CA ARG A 120 -11.96 5.54 -13.75
C ARG A 120 -13.34 6.22 -13.79
N LEU A 121 -13.70 7.01 -12.79
CA LEU A 121 -14.87 7.90 -12.87
C LEU A 121 -14.67 9.08 -13.81
N GLY A 122 -13.50 9.20 -14.46
CA GLY A 122 -13.18 10.28 -15.37
C GLY A 122 -12.89 11.61 -14.67
N THR A 123 -12.73 11.59 -13.35
CA THR A 123 -12.34 12.74 -12.54
C THR A 123 -10.82 12.78 -12.34
N LEU A 124 -10.30 13.94 -11.94
CA LEU A 124 -8.89 14.06 -11.52
C LEU A 124 -8.63 13.51 -10.11
N TYR A 125 -9.69 13.01 -9.47
CA TYR A 125 -9.65 12.54 -8.08
C TYR A 125 -9.76 11.02 -8.04
N PRO A 126 -8.70 10.32 -7.62
CA PRO A 126 -8.73 8.87 -7.49
C PRO A 126 -9.75 8.45 -6.43
N GLN A 127 -10.32 7.28 -6.66
CA GLN A 127 -11.26 6.60 -5.79
C GLN A 127 -10.75 5.19 -5.49
N ILE A 128 -11.24 4.56 -4.43
CA ILE A 128 -10.85 3.20 -4.09
C ILE A 128 -11.83 2.21 -4.70
N TYR A 129 -11.27 1.22 -5.38
CA TYR A 129 -11.99 0.13 -6.04
C TYR A 129 -11.52 -1.23 -5.53
N VAL A 130 -12.39 -2.22 -5.67
CA VAL A 130 -12.09 -3.63 -5.40
C VAL A 130 -12.42 -4.46 -6.64
N MET A 131 -11.54 -5.39 -7.00
CA MET A 131 -11.73 -6.35 -8.10
C MET A 131 -11.25 -7.74 -7.68
N PRO A 132 -11.65 -8.80 -8.41
CA PRO A 132 -11.01 -10.11 -8.26
C PRO A 132 -9.50 -10.02 -8.49
N ALA A 133 -8.69 -10.72 -7.69
CA ALA A 133 -7.23 -10.72 -7.82
C ALA A 133 -6.74 -11.36 -9.14
N ALA A 134 -7.61 -12.11 -9.81
CA ALA A 134 -7.38 -12.62 -11.16
C ALA A 134 -7.60 -11.57 -12.26
N GLY A 135 -8.05 -10.37 -11.90
CA GLY A 135 -8.48 -9.31 -12.81
C GLY A 135 -9.97 -9.39 -13.14
N GLY A 136 -10.52 -8.32 -13.70
CA GLY A 136 -11.94 -8.25 -14.07
C GLY A 136 -12.56 -6.90 -13.77
N GLU A 137 -13.89 -6.90 -13.61
CA GLU A 137 -14.64 -5.70 -13.25
C GLU A 137 -14.33 -5.28 -11.83
N ALA A 138 -14.37 -3.95 -11.59
CA ALA A 138 -14.03 -3.38 -10.30
C ALA A 138 -15.18 -2.54 -9.75
N ASP A 139 -15.51 -2.76 -8.49
CA ASP A 139 -16.54 -2.07 -7.74
C ASP A 139 -15.97 -0.92 -6.93
N LEU A 140 -16.67 0.21 -6.93
CA LEU A 140 -16.33 1.39 -6.15
C LEU A 140 -16.69 1.17 -4.67
N ILE A 141 -15.72 1.38 -3.76
CA ILE A 141 -15.94 1.28 -2.30
C ILE A 141 -15.72 2.59 -1.55
N SER A 142 -15.04 3.58 -2.13
CA SER A 142 -14.92 4.90 -1.51
C SER A 142 -16.21 5.72 -1.67
N PRO A 143 -16.47 6.69 -0.77
CA PRO A 143 -17.65 7.54 -0.87
C PRO A 143 -17.61 8.38 -2.15
N TYR A 144 -18.66 8.32 -2.94
CA TYR A 144 -18.79 9.14 -4.13
C TYR A 144 -20.12 9.90 -4.12
N LEU A 145 -20.04 11.22 -4.22
CA LEU A 145 -21.17 12.10 -4.44
C LEU A 145 -20.89 12.97 -5.66
N TYR A 146 -21.75 12.87 -6.66
CA TYR A 146 -21.62 13.68 -7.88
C TYR A 146 -21.53 15.19 -7.56
N GLY A 147 -20.51 15.85 -8.10
CA GLY A 147 -20.23 17.27 -7.84
C GLY A 147 -19.51 17.56 -6.51
N GLN A 148 -19.26 16.54 -5.70
CA GLN A 148 -18.49 16.63 -4.44
C GLN A 148 -17.45 15.51 -4.39
N GLU A 149 -16.71 15.31 -5.48
CA GLU A 149 -15.74 14.25 -5.58
C GLU A 149 -14.65 14.43 -4.54
N GLY A 150 -14.55 13.46 -3.63
CA GLY A 150 -13.45 13.33 -2.70
C GLY A 150 -12.21 12.76 -3.39
N TYR A 151 -11.08 12.88 -2.73
CA TYR A 151 -9.81 12.28 -3.14
C TYR A 151 -9.49 11.14 -2.18
N TYR A 152 -9.34 9.91 -2.67
CA TYR A 152 -9.07 8.72 -1.87
C TYR A 152 -7.98 7.88 -2.51
N THR A 153 -6.95 7.50 -1.73
CA THR A 153 -5.78 6.77 -2.23
C THR A 153 -5.09 5.95 -1.14
N SER A 154 -4.03 5.21 -1.51
CA SER A 154 -3.23 4.35 -0.64
C SER A 154 -4.08 3.36 0.16
N PRO A 155 -4.84 2.50 -0.52
CA PRO A 155 -5.59 1.45 0.16
C PRO A 155 -4.64 0.43 0.77
N ASP A 156 -5.01 -0.09 1.95
CA ASP A 156 -4.40 -1.25 2.57
C ASP A 156 -5.50 -2.17 3.12
N TRP A 157 -5.46 -3.45 2.74
CA TRP A 157 -6.47 -4.43 3.13
C TRP A 157 -6.11 -5.03 4.49
N SER A 158 -7.10 -5.16 5.36
CA SER A 158 -6.91 -5.80 6.66
C SER A 158 -6.46 -7.26 6.51
N PRO A 159 -5.44 -7.71 7.27
CA PRO A 159 -4.97 -9.10 7.19
C PRO A 159 -5.94 -10.12 7.80
N VAL A 160 -7.02 -9.70 8.46
CA VAL A 160 -7.94 -10.59 9.20
C VAL A 160 -9.43 -10.37 8.90
N ALA A 161 -9.78 -9.36 8.09
CA ALA A 161 -11.18 -8.99 7.85
C ALA A 161 -11.38 -8.34 6.48
N ASP A 162 -12.63 -8.27 6.02
CA ASP A 162 -13.04 -7.60 4.78
C ASP A 162 -13.11 -6.07 4.95
N HIS A 163 -12.03 -5.49 5.46
CA HIS A 163 -11.89 -4.07 5.66
C HIS A 163 -10.72 -3.53 4.84
N VAL A 164 -10.94 -2.40 4.16
CA VAL A 164 -9.88 -1.66 3.48
C VAL A 164 -9.69 -0.31 4.15
N ALA A 165 -8.50 -0.05 4.67
CA ALA A 165 -8.10 1.27 5.13
C ALA A 165 -7.55 2.07 3.96
N PHE A 166 -7.77 3.38 3.96
CA PHE A 166 -7.22 4.31 2.98
C PHE A 166 -7.20 5.72 3.56
N HIS A 167 -6.44 6.60 2.94
CA HIS A 167 -6.57 8.00 3.30
C HIS A 167 -7.36 8.77 2.23
N GLY A 168 -8.03 9.82 2.68
CA GLY A 168 -8.77 10.66 1.77
C GLY A 168 -9.33 11.92 2.40
N ARG A 169 -9.86 12.77 1.54
CA ARG A 169 -10.57 14.01 1.92
C ARG A 169 -11.87 14.12 1.15
N VAL A 170 -12.93 14.49 1.86
CA VAL A 170 -14.28 14.62 1.29
C VAL A 170 -14.41 15.88 0.41
N SER A 171 -13.58 16.89 0.61
CA SER A 171 -13.63 18.14 -0.16
C SER A 171 -12.22 18.57 -0.59
N ARG A 172 -12.15 19.40 -1.63
CA ARG A 172 -10.88 19.93 -2.19
C ARG A 172 -10.04 20.70 -1.17
N ARG A 173 -10.66 21.30 -0.15
CA ARG A 173 -9.99 22.09 0.90
C ARG A 173 -9.87 21.35 2.23
N GLY A 174 -10.37 20.13 2.31
CA GLY A 174 -10.29 19.31 3.52
C GLY A 174 -8.90 18.74 3.75
N SER A 175 -8.59 18.44 4.99
CA SER A 175 -7.41 17.68 5.37
C SER A 175 -7.61 16.19 5.05
N TYR A 176 -6.53 15.50 4.73
CA TYR A 176 -6.56 14.05 4.58
C TYR A 176 -6.80 13.36 5.92
N GLN A 177 -7.66 12.36 5.90
CA GLN A 177 -8.01 11.57 7.08
C GLN A 177 -7.93 10.08 6.77
N ILE A 178 -7.74 9.27 7.79
CA ILE A 178 -7.75 7.81 7.67
C ILE A 178 -9.21 7.33 7.77
N LEU A 179 -9.61 6.53 6.80
CA LEU A 179 -10.93 5.93 6.69
C LEU A 179 -10.79 4.42 6.55
N VAL A 180 -11.82 3.69 6.99
CA VAL A 180 -11.94 2.24 6.81
C VAL A 180 -13.30 1.94 6.22
N ALA A 181 -13.32 1.22 5.10
CA ALA A 181 -14.53 0.71 4.46
C ALA A 181 -14.68 -0.79 4.69
N ASP A 182 -15.90 -1.23 4.94
CA ASP A 182 -16.28 -2.64 4.96
C ASP A 182 -16.61 -3.09 3.51
N VAL A 183 -15.80 -3.98 2.97
CA VAL A 183 -15.93 -4.47 1.59
C VAL A 183 -17.12 -5.42 1.47
N SER A 184 -17.45 -6.18 2.51
CA SER A 184 -18.60 -7.11 2.53
C SER A 184 -19.94 -6.38 2.35
N ASP A 185 -19.98 -5.09 2.66
CA ASP A 185 -21.13 -4.18 2.49
C ASP A 185 -20.92 -3.16 1.35
N GLN A 186 -20.08 -3.49 0.36
CA GLN A 186 -19.76 -2.63 -0.79
C GLN A 186 -19.32 -1.21 -0.37
N GLY A 187 -18.59 -1.10 0.73
CA GLY A 187 -18.10 0.17 1.26
C GLY A 187 -19.17 1.08 1.90
N ARG A 188 -20.43 0.62 2.03
CA ARG A 188 -21.50 1.41 2.64
C ARG A 188 -21.24 1.72 4.10
N ARG A 189 -20.54 0.82 4.82
CA ARG A 189 -20.07 1.06 6.19
C ARG A 189 -18.68 1.68 6.14
N LEU A 190 -18.68 2.99 6.14
CA LEU A 190 -17.44 3.77 6.17
C LEU A 190 -17.24 4.37 7.56
N ARG A 191 -16.03 4.25 8.10
CA ARG A 191 -15.63 4.86 9.36
C ARG A 191 -14.44 5.77 9.13
N GLN A 192 -14.55 7.02 9.55
CA GLN A 192 -13.41 7.91 9.67
C GLN A 192 -12.76 7.71 11.04
N LEU A 193 -11.45 7.56 11.08
CA LEU A 193 -10.69 7.26 12.30
C LEU A 193 -9.90 8.46 12.82
N THR A 194 -9.61 9.45 11.99
CA THR A 194 -8.82 10.62 12.37
C THR A 194 -9.54 11.92 11.98
N TRP A 195 -9.29 13.01 12.72
CA TRP A 195 -10.03 14.26 12.57
C TRP A 195 -9.14 15.51 12.53
N GLU A 196 -7.90 15.42 13.01
CA GLU A 196 -6.99 16.54 13.16
C GLU A 196 -5.77 16.43 12.24
N GLY A 197 -5.34 17.53 11.67
CA GLY A 197 -4.19 17.62 10.77
C GLY A 197 -4.38 16.84 9.47
N ASN A 198 -3.29 16.51 8.78
CA ASN A 198 -3.29 15.59 7.64
C ASN A 198 -2.80 14.22 8.08
N ASN A 199 -3.52 13.17 7.68
CA ASN A 199 -3.22 11.79 7.99
C ASN A 199 -3.22 10.99 6.70
N GLU A 200 -2.08 10.36 6.37
CA GLU A 200 -1.83 9.75 5.06
C GLU A 200 -1.22 8.35 5.24
N ASP A 201 -1.33 7.52 4.20
CA ASP A 201 -0.67 6.24 4.03
C ASP A 201 -0.88 5.27 5.22
N PRO A 202 -2.13 4.81 5.44
CA PRO A 202 -2.39 3.82 6.47
C PRO A 202 -1.82 2.45 6.11
N SER A 203 -1.33 1.70 7.11
CA SER A 203 -1.01 0.28 6.98
C SER A 203 -1.50 -0.48 8.21
N TRP A 204 -2.15 -1.64 7.98
CA TRP A 204 -2.69 -2.49 9.03
C TRP A 204 -1.59 -3.22 9.80
N ALA A 205 -1.71 -3.25 11.10
CA ALA A 205 -0.97 -4.19 11.93
C ALA A 205 -1.48 -5.63 11.70
N PRO A 206 -0.63 -6.64 11.89
CA PRO A 206 -1.02 -8.05 11.73
C PRO A 206 -2.16 -8.50 12.64
N ASP A 207 -2.45 -7.77 13.71
CA ASP A 207 -3.56 -8.03 14.61
C ASP A 207 -4.94 -7.63 14.05
N GLY A 208 -4.97 -6.92 12.90
CA GLY A 208 -6.17 -6.41 12.25
C GLY A 208 -6.96 -5.39 13.07
N ARG A 209 -6.34 -4.85 14.14
CA ARG A 209 -6.93 -3.86 15.03
C ARG A 209 -6.26 -2.51 14.96
N HIS A 210 -4.95 -2.47 14.81
CA HIS A 210 -4.19 -1.23 14.77
C HIS A 210 -3.82 -0.84 13.34
N LEU A 211 -3.79 0.47 13.08
CA LEU A 211 -3.28 1.05 11.85
C LEU A 211 -2.14 2.01 12.18
N VAL A 212 -1.00 1.84 11.51
CA VAL A 212 0.04 2.86 11.46
C VAL A 212 -0.25 3.81 10.29
N PHE A 213 0.07 5.08 10.46
CA PHE A 213 -0.12 6.10 9.41
C PHE A 213 0.82 7.29 9.61
N VAL A 214 0.99 8.09 8.58
CA VAL A 214 1.76 9.33 8.63
C VAL A 214 0.85 10.47 9.07
N GLY A 215 1.16 11.11 10.18
CA GLY A 215 0.46 12.29 10.68
C GLY A 215 1.27 13.56 10.48
N ARG A 216 0.66 14.60 9.87
CA ARG A 216 1.27 15.94 9.75
C ARG A 216 0.53 16.91 10.65
N ARG A 217 1.29 17.63 11.47
CA ARG A 217 0.81 18.60 12.45
C ARG A 217 1.65 19.87 12.36
N ASP A 218 1.29 20.90 13.11
CA ASP A 218 2.05 22.16 13.18
C ASP A 218 3.50 21.97 13.66
N TRP A 219 3.75 20.91 14.45
CA TRP A 219 5.09 20.54 14.93
C TRP A 219 5.89 19.69 13.91
N GLY A 220 5.34 19.36 12.74
CA GLY A 220 5.99 18.58 11.70
C GLY A 220 5.30 17.23 11.41
N THR A 221 6.06 16.30 10.83
CA THR A 221 5.61 14.96 10.43
C THR A 221 6.00 13.94 11.48
N GLY A 222 5.16 12.92 11.68
CA GLY A 222 5.43 11.80 12.57
C GLY A 222 4.68 10.55 12.19
N LEU A 223 5.14 9.42 12.71
CA LEU A 223 4.48 8.13 12.60
C LEU A 223 3.48 7.98 13.75
N MET A 224 2.24 7.73 13.41
CA MET A 224 1.12 7.61 14.32
C MET A 224 0.55 6.20 14.27
N VAL A 225 -0.08 5.75 15.36
CA VAL A 225 -0.87 4.51 15.38
C VAL A 225 -2.26 4.80 15.95
N VAL A 226 -3.29 4.21 15.35
CA VAL A 226 -4.67 4.27 15.83
C VAL A 226 -5.18 2.88 16.13
N ASP A 227 -5.89 2.73 17.26
CA ASP A 227 -6.72 1.57 17.58
C ASP A 227 -8.07 1.75 16.90
N THR A 228 -8.38 0.92 15.91
CA THR A 228 -9.61 1.04 15.11
C THR A 228 -10.88 0.77 15.91
N ALA A 229 -10.81 0.03 17.01
CA ALA A 229 -11.97 -0.26 17.85
C ALA A 229 -12.36 0.94 18.72
N THR A 230 -11.38 1.67 19.26
CA THR A 230 -11.61 2.80 20.17
C THR A 230 -11.50 4.17 19.50
N GLY A 231 -10.82 4.26 18.33
CA GLY A 231 -10.47 5.53 17.68
C GLY A 231 -9.36 6.30 18.38
N THR A 232 -8.76 5.72 19.43
CA THR A 232 -7.65 6.36 20.15
C THR A 232 -6.37 6.23 19.34
N TYR A 233 -5.66 7.33 19.12
CA TYR A 233 -4.38 7.31 18.42
C TYR A 233 -3.27 7.92 19.26
N ARG A 234 -2.04 7.49 19.01
CA ARG A 234 -0.82 7.98 19.66
C ARG A 234 0.31 8.13 18.67
N MET A 235 1.25 8.99 18.98
CA MET A 235 2.49 9.13 18.23
C MET A 235 3.47 8.01 18.60
N LEU A 236 4.03 7.36 17.58
CA LEU A 236 5.12 6.39 17.74
C LEU A 236 6.47 7.06 17.56
N LEU A 237 6.54 8.02 16.63
CA LEU A 237 7.79 8.65 16.23
C LEU A 237 7.54 10.06 15.74
N GLN A 238 8.41 11.00 16.13
CA GLN A 238 8.36 12.41 15.73
C GLN A 238 9.72 12.87 15.17
N GLY A 239 9.67 13.87 14.27
CA GLY A 239 10.87 14.60 13.85
C GLY A 239 11.62 13.98 12.68
N PHE A 240 11.01 13.01 11.98
CA PHE A 240 11.54 12.41 10.77
C PHE A 240 10.59 12.64 9.59
N ASP A 241 11.12 12.77 8.37
CA ASP A 241 10.33 12.76 7.15
C ASP A 241 9.96 11.31 6.83
N VAL A 242 8.95 10.80 7.54
CA VAL A 242 8.41 9.44 7.34
C VAL A 242 7.30 9.47 6.30
N ARG A 243 7.26 8.45 5.44
CA ARG A 243 6.26 8.29 4.37
C ARG A 243 5.98 6.82 4.14
N VAL A 244 4.77 6.51 3.71
CA VAL A 244 4.36 5.18 3.25
C VAL A 244 4.85 4.08 4.20
N PRO A 245 4.42 4.07 5.47
CA PRO A 245 4.77 3.00 6.39
C PRO A 245 4.16 1.70 5.93
N ASP A 246 4.82 0.59 6.23
CA ASP A 246 4.28 -0.75 6.07
C ASP A 246 4.58 -1.56 7.32
N TRP A 247 3.55 -2.20 7.88
CA TRP A 247 3.70 -2.97 9.11
C TRP A 247 4.14 -4.39 8.78
N SER A 248 5.20 -4.86 9.46
CA SER A 248 5.65 -6.24 9.29
C SER A 248 4.58 -7.25 9.72
N PRO A 249 4.50 -8.41 9.06
CA PRO A 249 3.62 -9.49 9.52
C PRO A 249 4.02 -9.97 10.92
N SER A 250 3.14 -10.70 11.60
CA SER A 250 3.47 -11.37 12.85
C SER A 250 4.58 -12.38 12.61
N LEU A 251 5.75 -12.11 13.14
CA LEU A 251 6.93 -12.98 13.03
C LEU A 251 6.86 -14.09 14.09
N GLY A 252 5.77 -14.86 14.20
CA GLY A 252 5.66 -16.03 15.06
C GLY A 252 6.35 -15.89 16.44
N GLU A 253 6.93 -16.95 16.97
CA GLU A 253 7.74 -16.97 18.21
C GLU A 253 9.18 -16.44 18.05
N TYR A 254 9.48 -15.66 17.03
CA TYR A 254 10.76 -14.95 16.95
C TYR A 254 10.78 -13.85 18.01
N GLY A 255 11.21 -14.23 19.20
CA GLY A 255 11.45 -13.29 20.28
C GLY A 255 12.44 -12.19 19.88
N PRO A 256 12.50 -11.06 20.62
CA PRO A 256 13.29 -9.85 20.29
C PRO A 256 14.81 -10.07 20.34
N GLY A 257 15.31 -11.06 19.64
CA GLY A 257 16.73 -11.44 19.59
C GLY A 257 17.17 -12.21 18.36
N SER A 258 16.27 -12.62 17.48
CA SER A 258 16.58 -13.49 16.34
C SER A 258 17.01 -12.78 15.07
N LEU A 259 16.71 -11.51 14.88
CA LEU A 259 17.29 -10.70 13.81
C LEU A 259 18.75 -10.32 14.14
N ARG A 260 19.65 -11.29 14.11
CA ARG A 260 21.09 -11.03 14.04
C ARG A 260 21.45 -10.68 12.58
N LEU A 261 21.18 -9.47 12.18
CA LEU A 261 21.83 -8.90 11.01
C LEU A 261 23.34 -8.85 11.33
N ARG A 262 24.13 -9.59 10.57
CA ARG A 262 25.60 -9.58 10.69
C ARG A 262 26.07 -8.12 10.50
N ARG A 263 27.00 -7.71 11.36
CA ARG A 263 27.71 -6.42 11.31
C ARG A 263 28.58 -6.35 10.07
#